data_4c51d5c52b1015558be6d509145b83f3
#
_entry.id   4c51d5c52b1015558be6d509145b83f3
#
_cell.length_a   1.000
_cell.length_b   1.000
_cell.length_c   1.000
_cell.angle_alpha   90.00
_cell.angle_beta   90.00
_cell.angle_gamma   90.00
#
_symmetry.space_group_name_H-M   'P 1'
#
loop_
_entity.id
_entity.type
_entity.pdbx_description
1 polymer ?
#
loop_
_entity_poly.entity_id
_entity_poly.type
_entity_poly.pdbx_seq_one_letter_code
_entity_poly.pdbx_strand_id
1 'polypeptide(L)'
;KSTGDTGAAPTIGLDQIVNTWVRHQMAYRQQLVQDLQTIAMSVEEIRGPVSHITSEVFRRGIEIHPIGENPDPEERNRLKKWLADCNLFDQSIEEVLRQFHHDVNTLDDGFIYLAREYKDEGEGKITSRLREIRRLNPALVEFDLDQAGLPKNAHWLCLVHREVVAENKGTCAKDDCNAEMAPAMYKYYHRNSHLYFTDEEIIHLSKFSPSETYGWSPILTIFEKALTLVGMDKNIYRYFYERKMPASMLMVTTDDPESLRREREHIAAQTRMDPNYIPMVAVSARNQRGRVDMVRLFHTLNEMDYLPVRDEIRERVAAMWGVTPAWQGAPEAFGGLSTQTQQLVVMSRVVEGDQRLFHEKVFPKLIEAFGIEGYKLELPQPEEKADTTRLALAQQRISIANQFAQLGFDLQLKEQDVDLYDAEFTISGKPVQLARMQAE
;
A
#
# COMPACT_ATOMS: atom_id res chain seq x y z
N LYS A 1 -12.25 1.50 -46.73
CA LYS A 1 -13.09 0.90 -45.68
C LYS A 1 -12.17 0.69 -44.48
N SER A 2 -12.05 1.69 -43.64
CA SER A 2 -11.38 1.56 -42.33
C SER A 2 -12.48 1.25 -41.32
N THR A 3 -12.56 0.04 -40.88
CA THR A 3 -13.32 -0.35 -39.72
C THR A 3 -12.63 0.25 -38.50
N GLY A 4 -13.23 1.30 -37.94
CA GLY A 4 -12.82 1.88 -36.68
C GLY A 4 -12.94 0.84 -35.59
N ASP A 5 -11.82 0.33 -35.17
CA ASP A 5 -11.67 -0.48 -33.96
C ASP A 5 -11.85 0.49 -32.78
N THR A 6 -13.04 0.53 -32.22
CA THR A 6 -13.30 1.18 -30.95
C THR A 6 -12.65 0.29 -29.89
N GLY A 7 -11.40 0.62 -29.55
CA GLY A 7 -10.67 -0.03 -28.49
C GLY A 7 -11.41 0.04 -27.16
N ALA A 8 -12.36 -0.88 -26.95
CA ALA A 8 -12.79 -1.24 -25.63
C ALA A 8 -11.57 -1.87 -24.96
N ALA A 9 -11.09 -1.25 -23.88
CA ALA A 9 -10.08 -1.87 -23.03
C ALA A 9 -10.55 -3.31 -22.72
N PRO A 10 -9.68 -4.32 -22.85
CA PRO A 10 -10.07 -5.69 -22.60
C PRO A 10 -10.60 -5.77 -21.16
N THR A 11 -11.86 -6.08 -21.00
CA THR A 11 -12.45 -6.40 -19.70
C THR A 11 -11.93 -7.77 -19.31
N ILE A 12 -10.79 -7.79 -18.64
CA ILE A 12 -10.25 -9.02 -18.06
C ILE A 12 -11.15 -9.34 -16.86
N GLY A 13 -11.90 -10.43 -16.92
CA GLY A 13 -12.71 -10.91 -15.81
C GLY A 13 -11.83 -11.36 -14.64
N LEU A 14 -12.31 -11.19 -13.41
CA LEU A 14 -11.60 -11.64 -12.21
C LEU A 14 -11.16 -13.12 -12.32
N ASP A 15 -12.03 -13.97 -12.86
CA ASP A 15 -11.73 -15.39 -13.10
C ASP A 15 -10.56 -15.60 -14.07
N GLN A 16 -10.39 -14.73 -15.06
CA GLN A 16 -9.25 -14.80 -15.98
C GLN A 16 -7.97 -14.34 -15.29
N ILE A 17 -8.04 -13.31 -14.46
CA ILE A 17 -6.89 -12.83 -13.67
C ILE A 17 -6.44 -13.92 -12.70
N VAL A 18 -7.36 -14.48 -11.91
CA VAL A 18 -7.06 -15.53 -10.93
C VAL A 18 -6.53 -16.78 -11.63
N ASN A 19 -7.16 -17.23 -12.71
CA ASN A 19 -6.70 -18.40 -13.47
C ASN A 19 -5.35 -18.16 -14.16
N THR A 20 -5.09 -16.94 -14.64
CA THR A 20 -3.81 -16.58 -15.23
C THR A 20 -2.74 -16.52 -14.16
N TRP A 21 -3.06 -15.98 -12.99
CA TRP A 21 -2.11 -15.90 -11.87
C TRP A 21 -1.73 -17.29 -11.33
N VAL A 22 -2.72 -18.19 -11.16
CA VAL A 22 -2.50 -19.55 -10.65
C VAL A 22 -1.79 -20.45 -11.67
N ARG A 23 -2.07 -20.30 -12.97
CA ARG A 23 -1.53 -21.19 -14.01
C ARG A 23 -0.23 -20.71 -14.66
N HIS A 24 0.04 -19.39 -14.65
CA HIS A 24 1.14 -18.79 -15.41
C HIS A 24 1.90 -17.76 -14.56
N GLN A 25 2.42 -18.18 -13.43
CA GLN A 25 3.15 -17.30 -12.50
C GLN A 25 4.28 -16.47 -13.15
N MET A 26 4.76 -16.85 -14.33
CA MET A 26 5.90 -16.23 -14.99
C MET A 26 5.58 -15.40 -16.24
N ALA A 27 4.79 -15.93 -17.18
CA ALA A 27 4.67 -15.33 -18.52
C ALA A 27 3.88 -14.00 -18.58
N TYR A 28 3.02 -13.73 -17.61
CA TYR A 28 2.16 -12.54 -17.60
C TYR A 28 2.31 -11.67 -16.36
N ARG A 29 3.22 -12.01 -15.44
CA ARG A 29 3.40 -11.28 -14.19
C ARG A 29 3.74 -9.81 -14.43
N GLN A 30 4.67 -9.54 -15.33
CA GLN A 30 5.09 -8.17 -15.64
C GLN A 30 3.90 -7.30 -16.05
N GLN A 31 3.07 -7.78 -16.98
CA GLN A 31 1.89 -7.04 -17.43
C GLN A 31 0.86 -6.88 -16.32
N LEU A 32 0.58 -7.95 -15.57
CA LEU A 32 -0.36 -7.90 -14.45
C LEU A 32 0.07 -6.87 -13.40
N VAL A 33 1.34 -6.87 -13.01
CA VAL A 33 1.88 -5.93 -12.02
C VAL A 33 1.80 -4.49 -12.55
N GLN A 34 2.09 -4.25 -13.84
CA GLN A 34 1.94 -2.93 -14.45
C GLN A 34 0.49 -2.45 -14.46
N ASP A 35 -0.45 -3.36 -14.76
CA ASP A 35 -1.88 -3.04 -14.75
C ASP A 35 -2.36 -2.70 -13.32
N LEU A 36 -1.93 -3.47 -12.32
CA LEU A 36 -2.22 -3.20 -10.91
C LEU A 36 -1.62 -1.87 -10.44
N GLN A 37 -0.38 -1.57 -10.83
CA GLN A 37 0.24 -0.26 -10.56
C GLN A 37 -0.56 0.87 -11.19
N THR A 38 -1.03 0.69 -12.42
CA THR A 38 -1.86 1.69 -13.12
C THR A 38 -3.18 1.92 -12.39
N ILE A 39 -3.84 0.85 -11.95
CA ILE A 39 -5.08 0.92 -11.16
C ILE A 39 -4.81 1.64 -9.83
N ALA A 40 -3.76 1.25 -9.11
CA ALA A 40 -3.39 1.86 -7.84
C ALA A 40 -3.13 3.38 -7.95
N MET A 41 -2.61 3.84 -9.07
CA MET A 41 -2.31 5.25 -9.31
C MET A 41 -3.50 6.05 -9.84
N SER A 42 -4.41 5.42 -10.56
CA SER A 42 -5.53 6.09 -11.25
C SER A 42 -6.85 6.08 -10.46
N VAL A 43 -7.05 5.13 -9.55
CA VAL A 43 -8.25 5.03 -8.72
C VAL A 43 -8.01 5.72 -7.39
N GLU A 44 -8.70 6.85 -7.15
CA GLU A 44 -8.49 7.68 -5.97
C GLU A 44 -8.80 6.94 -4.66
N GLU A 45 -9.81 6.08 -4.67
CA GLU A 45 -10.24 5.29 -3.52
C GLU A 45 -9.24 4.18 -3.13
N ILE A 46 -8.30 3.86 -4.01
CA ILE A 46 -7.16 2.99 -3.72
C ILE A 46 -5.95 3.83 -3.32
N ARG A 47 -5.64 4.84 -4.13
CA ARG A 47 -4.46 5.69 -3.93
C ARG A 47 -4.51 6.42 -2.59
N GLY A 48 -5.67 6.95 -2.21
CA GLY A 48 -5.86 7.67 -0.95
C GLY A 48 -5.48 6.82 0.27
N PRO A 49 -6.15 5.70 0.54
CA PRO A 49 -5.84 4.81 1.66
C PRO A 49 -4.39 4.33 1.70
N VAL A 50 -3.83 3.91 0.57
CA VAL A 50 -2.42 3.47 0.50
C VAL A 50 -1.45 4.60 0.83
N SER A 51 -1.72 5.82 0.35
CA SER A 51 -0.90 6.99 0.68
C SER A 51 -1.02 7.38 2.15
N HIS A 52 -2.21 7.28 2.73
CA HIS A 52 -2.44 7.56 4.14
C HIS A 52 -1.69 6.58 5.05
N ILE A 53 -1.85 5.28 4.85
CA ILE A 53 -1.15 4.29 5.68
C ILE A 53 0.37 4.43 5.55
N THR A 54 0.88 4.67 4.33
CA THR A 54 2.31 4.90 4.11
C THR A 54 2.79 6.15 4.85
N SER A 55 2.02 7.22 4.83
CA SER A 55 2.36 8.45 5.54
C SER A 55 2.36 8.25 7.05
N GLU A 56 1.41 7.50 7.59
CA GLU A 56 1.34 7.25 9.03
C GLU A 56 2.45 6.32 9.53
N VAL A 57 2.81 5.28 8.77
CA VAL A 57 3.93 4.39 9.14
C VAL A 57 5.24 5.16 9.32
N PHE A 58 5.50 6.17 8.47
CA PHE A 58 6.72 6.97 8.50
C PHE A 58 6.52 8.39 9.05
N ARG A 59 5.39 8.68 9.71
CA ARG A 59 5.04 10.03 10.18
C ARG A 59 6.07 10.67 11.07
N ARG A 60 6.69 9.88 11.95
CA ARG A 60 7.68 10.33 12.92
C ARG A 60 9.13 10.12 12.46
N GLY A 61 9.32 9.65 11.22
CA GLY A 61 10.63 9.33 10.68
C GLY A 61 11.24 8.05 11.26
N ILE A 62 12.53 7.86 11.00
CA ILE A 62 13.31 6.71 11.44
C ILE A 62 14.23 7.14 12.58
N GLU A 63 14.13 6.49 13.72
CA GLU A 63 14.98 6.74 14.88
C GLU A 63 16.15 5.76 14.94
N ILE A 64 17.29 6.25 15.45
CA ILE A 64 18.51 5.48 15.65
C ILE A 64 18.65 5.22 17.15
N HIS A 65 18.53 3.98 17.55
CA HIS A 65 18.68 3.56 18.94
C HIS A 65 19.99 2.81 19.15
N PRO A 66 20.77 3.12 20.23
CA PRO A 66 21.99 2.40 20.54
C PRO A 66 21.70 0.99 21.05
N ILE A 67 22.60 0.05 20.75
CA ILE A 67 22.63 -1.30 21.29
C ILE A 67 23.80 -1.38 22.27
N GLY A 68 23.50 -1.69 23.57
CA GLY A 68 24.53 -1.76 24.61
C GLY A 68 24.89 -0.41 25.24
N GLU A 69 25.88 -0.43 26.17
CA GLU A 69 26.19 0.72 27.03
C GLU A 69 27.14 1.74 26.39
N ASN A 70 27.99 1.32 25.43
CA ASN A 70 28.99 2.19 24.80
C ASN A 70 29.06 2.01 23.28
N PRO A 71 28.03 2.47 22.53
CA PRO A 71 28.02 2.38 21.08
C PRO A 71 29.00 3.38 20.45
N ASP A 72 29.65 3.00 19.34
CA ASP A 72 30.59 3.84 18.62
C ASP A 72 29.90 5.06 17.97
N PRO A 73 30.28 6.30 18.33
CA PRO A 73 29.71 7.50 17.73
C PRO A 73 29.99 7.63 16.22
N GLU A 74 31.08 7.03 15.70
CA GLU A 74 31.37 7.06 14.27
C GLU A 74 30.37 6.22 13.46
N GLU A 75 29.97 5.08 14.01
CA GLU A 75 28.89 4.27 13.40
C GLU A 75 27.59 5.06 13.30
N ARG A 76 27.21 5.78 14.35
CA ARG A 76 26.04 6.66 14.34
C ARG A 76 26.11 7.72 13.24
N ASN A 77 27.28 8.34 13.07
CA ASN A 77 27.48 9.36 12.04
C ASN A 77 27.43 8.76 10.63
N ARG A 78 28.01 7.56 10.44
CA ARG A 78 27.88 6.82 9.17
C ARG A 78 26.42 6.50 8.87
N LEU A 79 25.68 6.01 9.86
CA LEU A 79 24.27 5.68 9.73
C LEU A 79 23.41 6.90 9.36
N LYS A 80 23.65 8.05 10.03
CA LYS A 80 22.96 9.32 9.69
C LYS A 80 23.21 9.77 8.25
N LYS A 81 24.43 9.58 7.72
CA LYS A 81 24.73 9.90 6.32
C LYS A 81 23.94 9.02 5.36
N TRP A 82 23.87 7.71 5.63
CA TRP A 82 23.08 6.77 4.84
C TRP A 82 21.57 7.08 4.89
N LEU A 83 21.07 7.50 6.06
CA LEU A 83 19.67 7.88 6.20
C LEU A 83 19.32 9.14 5.39
N ALA A 84 20.27 10.09 5.31
CA ALA A 84 20.04 11.36 4.62
C ALA A 84 20.18 11.26 3.09
N ASP A 85 21.16 10.46 2.62
CA ASP A 85 21.48 10.29 1.20
C ASP A 85 21.93 8.87 0.94
N CYS A 86 21.12 8.10 0.24
CA CYS A 86 21.32 6.67 0.05
C CYS A 86 21.57 6.26 -1.41
N ASN A 87 21.45 7.18 -2.38
CA ASN A 87 21.64 6.86 -3.79
C ASN A 87 21.97 8.10 -4.63
N LEU A 88 22.32 7.88 -5.91
CA LEU A 88 22.68 8.94 -6.87
C LEU A 88 21.50 9.88 -7.28
N PHE A 89 20.31 9.66 -6.76
CA PHE A 89 19.16 10.53 -6.98
C PHE A 89 18.90 11.47 -5.80
N ASP A 90 19.86 11.59 -4.86
CA ASP A 90 19.77 12.41 -3.65
C ASP A 90 18.54 12.05 -2.80
N GLN A 91 18.15 10.76 -2.77
CA GLN A 91 17.02 10.29 -1.97
C GLN A 91 17.47 9.89 -0.57
N SER A 92 16.65 10.24 0.41
CA SER A 92 16.77 9.68 1.76
C SER A 92 16.30 8.21 1.79
N ILE A 93 16.78 7.45 2.77
CA ILE A 93 16.29 6.09 2.99
C ILE A 93 14.79 6.10 3.23
N GLU A 94 14.26 7.09 3.96
CA GLU A 94 12.82 7.18 4.22
C GLU A 94 12.02 7.29 2.91
N GLU A 95 12.47 8.08 1.93
CA GLU A 95 11.82 8.17 0.64
C GLU A 95 11.81 6.83 -0.11
N VAL A 96 12.92 6.10 -0.10
CA VAL A 96 13.02 4.77 -0.69
C VAL A 96 12.08 3.79 0.02
N LEU A 97 12.04 3.82 1.35
CA LEU A 97 11.18 2.95 2.16
C LEU A 97 9.69 3.29 2.00
N ARG A 98 9.33 4.56 1.83
CA ARG A 98 7.96 4.98 1.51
C ARG A 98 7.51 4.43 0.16
N GLN A 99 8.35 4.51 -0.86
CA GLN A 99 8.07 3.92 -2.17
C GLN A 99 7.94 2.40 -2.09
N PHE A 100 8.82 1.76 -1.37
CA PHE A 100 8.79 0.32 -1.13
C PHE A 100 7.52 -0.12 -0.37
N HIS A 101 7.15 0.60 0.68
CA HIS A 101 5.93 0.34 1.44
C HIS A 101 4.66 0.54 0.60
N HIS A 102 4.66 1.54 -0.29
CA HIS A 102 3.59 1.72 -1.26
C HIS A 102 3.44 0.49 -2.17
N ASP A 103 4.55 -0.06 -2.67
CA ASP A 103 4.52 -1.29 -3.48
C ASP A 103 3.97 -2.48 -2.69
N VAL A 104 4.42 -2.67 -1.45
CA VAL A 104 3.91 -3.74 -0.58
C VAL A 104 2.41 -3.60 -0.34
N ASN A 105 1.89 -2.38 -0.16
CA ASN A 105 0.46 -2.16 0.04
C ASN A 105 -0.38 -2.24 -1.23
N THR A 106 0.21 -2.09 -2.41
CA THR A 106 -0.52 -2.18 -3.69
C THR A 106 -0.41 -3.56 -4.34
N LEU A 107 0.77 -4.14 -4.29
CA LEU A 107 1.11 -5.38 -5.01
C LEU A 107 1.31 -6.58 -4.09
N ASP A 108 1.49 -6.31 -2.80
CA ASP A 108 2.00 -7.24 -1.80
C ASP A 108 3.41 -7.79 -2.12
N ASP A 109 4.13 -7.09 -2.98
CA ASP A 109 5.52 -7.38 -3.35
C ASP A 109 6.31 -6.08 -3.39
N GLY A 110 7.31 -5.93 -2.53
CA GLY A 110 8.25 -4.83 -2.55
C GLY A 110 9.68 -5.32 -2.68
N PHE A 111 10.54 -4.56 -3.39
CA PHE A 111 11.93 -4.91 -3.61
C PHE A 111 12.85 -3.71 -3.41
N ILE A 112 13.84 -3.86 -2.53
CA ILE A 112 14.93 -2.89 -2.33
C ILE A 112 16.22 -3.55 -2.81
N TYR A 113 16.94 -2.87 -3.67
CA TYR A 113 18.25 -3.27 -4.14
C TYR A 113 19.35 -2.61 -3.32
N LEU A 114 20.22 -3.43 -2.77
CA LEU A 114 21.44 -3.06 -2.08
C LEU A 114 22.60 -3.16 -3.06
N ALA A 115 22.86 -2.07 -3.80
CA ALA A 115 23.94 -2.05 -4.78
C ALA A 115 25.30 -2.17 -4.10
N ARG A 116 25.98 -3.28 -4.33
CA ARG A 116 27.31 -3.57 -3.75
C ARG A 116 28.39 -3.57 -4.82
N GLU A 117 29.53 -3.05 -4.48
CA GLU A 117 30.78 -3.23 -5.22
C GLU A 117 31.53 -4.40 -4.61
N TYR A 118 31.88 -5.37 -5.46
CA TYR A 118 32.60 -6.56 -5.06
C TYR A 118 34.04 -6.49 -5.59
N LYS A 119 35.02 -6.83 -4.75
CA LYS A 119 36.43 -6.92 -5.11
C LYS A 119 36.97 -8.28 -4.74
N ASP A 120 37.72 -8.87 -5.66
CA ASP A 120 38.51 -10.05 -5.39
C ASP A 120 39.85 -9.63 -4.75
N GLU A 121 40.08 -10.06 -3.52
CA GLU A 121 41.32 -9.84 -2.79
C GLU A 121 42.36 -10.96 -3.03
N GLY A 122 42.07 -11.89 -3.92
CA GLY A 122 42.85 -13.08 -4.19
C GLY A 122 42.40 -14.28 -3.34
N GLU A 123 42.86 -15.46 -3.73
CA GLU A 123 42.56 -16.75 -3.08
C GLU A 123 41.05 -17.04 -2.95
N GLY A 124 40.21 -16.43 -3.82
CA GLY A 124 38.75 -16.58 -3.82
C GLY A 124 38.05 -15.80 -2.70
N LYS A 125 38.75 -14.92 -2.00
CA LYS A 125 38.14 -14.05 -0.97
C LYS A 125 37.54 -12.80 -1.62
N ILE A 126 36.23 -12.68 -1.53
CA ILE A 126 35.47 -11.54 -2.07
C ILE A 126 35.11 -10.62 -0.91
N THR A 127 35.47 -9.34 -1.03
CA THR A 127 35.00 -8.28 -0.15
C THR A 127 33.89 -7.49 -0.83
N SER A 128 32.89 -7.06 -0.08
CA SER A 128 31.78 -6.28 -0.59
C SER A 128 31.64 -4.95 0.14
N ARG A 129 31.31 -3.90 -0.60
CA ARG A 129 31.03 -2.57 -0.06
C ARG A 129 29.72 -2.06 -0.61
N LEU A 130 28.79 -1.67 0.25
CA LEU A 130 27.54 -1.04 -0.16
C LEU A 130 27.84 0.32 -0.81
N ARG A 131 27.20 0.58 -1.97
CA ARG A 131 27.32 1.82 -2.73
C ARG A 131 26.03 2.62 -2.75
N GLU A 132 24.91 1.97 -2.93
CA GLU A 132 23.60 2.61 -3.07
C GLU A 132 22.49 1.69 -2.58
N ILE A 133 21.37 2.33 -2.22
CA ILE A 133 20.12 1.65 -1.90
C ILE A 133 19.03 2.22 -2.79
N ARG A 134 18.32 1.35 -3.50
CA ARG A 134 17.28 1.75 -4.44
C ARG A 134 16.04 0.87 -4.32
N ARG A 135 14.89 1.47 -4.50
CA ARG A 135 13.67 0.70 -4.80
C ARG A 135 13.78 0.13 -6.22
N LEU A 136 13.45 -1.15 -6.41
CA LEU A 136 13.22 -1.73 -7.74
C LEU A 136 11.74 -1.73 -8.07
N ASN A 137 11.44 -1.53 -9.36
CA ASN A 137 10.06 -1.68 -9.82
C ASN A 137 9.64 -3.16 -9.77
N PRO A 138 8.62 -3.54 -8.98
CA PRO A 138 8.20 -4.94 -8.85
C PRO A 138 7.77 -5.60 -10.17
N ALA A 139 7.35 -4.81 -11.16
CA ALA A 139 7.01 -5.32 -12.49
C ALA A 139 8.23 -5.88 -13.26
N LEU A 140 9.44 -5.45 -12.88
CA LEU A 140 10.67 -5.83 -13.58
C LEU A 140 11.52 -6.85 -12.80
N VAL A 141 11.08 -7.22 -11.58
CA VAL A 141 11.78 -8.21 -10.74
C VAL A 141 11.02 -9.53 -10.77
N GLU A 142 11.74 -10.60 -11.02
CA GLU A 142 11.24 -11.96 -10.94
C GLU A 142 12.15 -12.83 -10.09
N PHE A 143 11.57 -13.85 -9.44
CA PHE A 143 12.38 -14.91 -8.82
C PHE A 143 13.04 -15.75 -9.91
N ASP A 144 14.30 -16.09 -9.70
CA ASP A 144 15.03 -17.02 -10.54
C ASP A 144 14.81 -18.45 -10.03
N LEU A 145 13.85 -19.15 -10.64
CA LEU A 145 13.39 -20.46 -10.20
C LEU A 145 13.88 -21.55 -11.16
N ASP A 146 14.25 -22.71 -10.63
CA ASP A 146 14.56 -23.89 -11.41
C ASP A 146 13.30 -24.57 -11.99
N GLN A 147 13.46 -25.69 -12.69
CA GLN A 147 12.36 -26.45 -13.26
C GLN A 147 11.40 -27.04 -12.21
N ALA A 148 11.85 -27.17 -10.96
CA ALA A 148 11.03 -27.60 -9.83
C ALA A 148 10.33 -26.44 -9.10
N GLY A 149 10.59 -25.20 -9.51
CA GLY A 149 10.06 -24.00 -8.88
C GLY A 149 10.83 -23.55 -7.64
N LEU A 150 12.06 -24.05 -7.44
CA LEU A 150 12.90 -23.71 -6.30
C LEU A 150 13.86 -22.56 -6.63
N PRO A 151 14.03 -21.56 -5.75
CA PRO A 151 15.00 -20.50 -5.95
C PRO A 151 16.44 -20.97 -5.66
N LYS A 152 17.43 -20.20 -6.12
CA LYS A 152 18.87 -20.42 -5.90
C LYS A 152 19.47 -21.65 -6.61
N ASN A 153 18.76 -22.27 -7.52
CA ASN A 153 19.22 -23.46 -8.24
C ASN A 153 19.26 -23.30 -9.75
N ALA A 154 18.63 -22.24 -10.30
CA ALA A 154 18.51 -22.06 -11.75
C ALA A 154 19.79 -21.49 -12.36
N HIS A 155 20.32 -20.43 -11.80
CA HIS A 155 21.52 -19.76 -12.29
C HIS A 155 22.49 -19.41 -11.16
N TRP A 156 23.77 -19.32 -11.55
CA TRP A 156 24.87 -18.94 -10.69
C TRP A 156 25.61 -17.77 -11.32
N LEU A 157 25.98 -16.74 -10.51
CA LEU A 157 26.64 -15.54 -11.02
C LEU A 157 27.96 -15.29 -10.31
N CYS A 158 28.93 -14.76 -11.04
CA CYS A 158 30.16 -14.24 -10.45
C CYS A 158 29.86 -12.84 -9.87
N LEU A 159 30.07 -12.65 -8.57
CA LEU A 159 29.83 -11.35 -7.91
C LEU A 159 30.77 -10.26 -8.40
N VAL A 160 32.00 -10.60 -8.77
CA VAL A 160 32.99 -9.65 -9.31
C VAL A 160 32.69 -9.33 -10.78
N HIS A 161 32.40 -10.36 -11.60
CA HIS A 161 32.13 -10.22 -13.02
C HIS A 161 30.64 -10.50 -13.30
N ARG A 162 29.82 -9.53 -13.06
CA ARG A 162 28.33 -9.60 -13.08
C ARG A 162 27.73 -10.14 -14.38
N GLU A 163 28.45 -10.04 -15.50
CA GLU A 163 28.05 -10.60 -16.79
C GLU A 163 28.27 -12.11 -16.91
N VAL A 164 29.06 -12.71 -16.01
CA VAL A 164 29.33 -14.15 -16.02
C VAL A 164 28.25 -14.86 -15.23
N VAL A 165 27.38 -15.56 -15.97
CA VAL A 165 26.27 -16.35 -15.42
C VAL A 165 26.36 -17.78 -15.97
N ALA A 166 26.12 -18.79 -15.14
CA ALA A 166 26.14 -20.19 -15.50
C ALA A 166 24.91 -20.92 -14.94
N GLU A 167 24.52 -22.04 -15.58
CA GLU A 167 23.44 -22.91 -15.11
C GLU A 167 23.87 -23.86 -13.98
N ASN A 168 25.16 -24.00 -13.75
CA ASN A 168 25.71 -24.91 -12.74
C ASN A 168 26.65 -24.17 -11.78
N LYS A 169 26.70 -24.64 -10.54
CA LYS A 169 27.66 -24.16 -9.54
C LYS A 169 29.09 -24.42 -10.06
N GLY A 170 29.95 -23.41 -9.95
CA GLY A 170 31.35 -23.49 -10.37
C GLY A 170 32.12 -22.24 -9.96
N THR A 171 33.31 -22.11 -10.58
CA THR A 171 34.13 -20.91 -10.48
C THR A 171 33.95 -20.01 -11.69
N CYS A 172 34.29 -18.74 -11.56
CA CYS A 172 34.19 -17.80 -12.65
C CYS A 172 35.03 -18.23 -13.87
N ALA A 173 34.46 -18.13 -15.06
CA ALA A 173 35.13 -18.53 -16.30
C ALA A 173 36.16 -17.52 -16.84
N LYS A 174 36.37 -16.37 -16.15
CA LYS A 174 37.41 -15.39 -16.56
C LYS A 174 38.76 -15.80 -16.02
N ASP A 175 39.79 -15.66 -16.86
CA ASP A 175 41.15 -16.18 -16.63
C ASP A 175 41.83 -15.68 -15.35
N ASP A 176 41.47 -14.46 -14.90
CA ASP A 176 42.07 -13.84 -13.70
C ASP A 176 41.15 -13.90 -12.47
N CYS A 177 40.04 -14.66 -12.52
CA CYS A 177 39.07 -14.72 -11.44
C CYS A 177 38.85 -16.19 -10.99
N ASN A 178 39.26 -16.49 -9.76
CA ASN A 178 39.01 -17.76 -9.10
C ASN A 178 37.82 -17.74 -8.14
N ALA A 179 36.98 -16.71 -8.22
CA ALA A 179 35.85 -16.54 -7.35
C ALA A 179 34.80 -17.63 -7.53
N GLU A 180 34.33 -18.23 -6.44
CA GLU A 180 33.21 -19.14 -6.45
C GLU A 180 31.94 -18.36 -6.83
N MET A 181 31.14 -18.94 -7.74
CA MET A 181 29.90 -18.31 -8.19
C MET A 181 28.83 -18.45 -7.12
N ALA A 182 28.10 -17.35 -6.88
CA ALA A 182 26.98 -17.28 -5.94
C ALA A 182 25.66 -17.65 -6.63
N PRO A 183 24.71 -18.30 -5.93
CA PRO A 183 23.41 -18.63 -6.50
C PRO A 183 22.58 -17.36 -6.74
N ALA A 184 21.98 -17.23 -7.90
CA ALA A 184 21.01 -16.20 -8.20
C ALA A 184 19.68 -16.53 -7.52
N MET A 185 19.03 -15.52 -6.96
CA MET A 185 17.69 -15.64 -6.40
C MET A 185 16.67 -14.81 -7.19
N TYR A 186 17.12 -13.69 -7.76
CA TYR A 186 16.30 -12.77 -8.50
C TYR A 186 16.90 -12.45 -9.84
N LYS A 187 16.03 -12.18 -10.83
CA LYS A 187 16.38 -11.59 -12.12
C LYS A 187 15.60 -10.31 -12.34
N TYR A 188 16.24 -9.33 -12.90
CA TYR A 188 15.68 -8.01 -13.19
C TYR A 188 15.75 -7.75 -14.69
N TYR A 189 14.61 -7.38 -15.27
CA TYR A 189 14.55 -7.00 -16.68
C TYR A 189 15.09 -5.61 -16.88
N HIS A 190 16.21 -5.49 -17.57
CA HIS A 190 16.78 -4.20 -17.94
C HIS A 190 16.96 -4.10 -19.44
N ARG A 191 16.16 -3.28 -20.09
CA ARG A 191 16.11 -3.13 -21.55
C ARG A 191 15.84 -4.48 -22.24
N ASN A 192 16.81 -5.10 -22.87
CA ASN A 192 16.69 -6.38 -23.56
C ASN A 192 17.54 -7.48 -22.92
N SER A 193 17.97 -7.32 -21.67
CA SER A 193 18.81 -8.25 -20.95
C SER A 193 18.29 -8.49 -19.53
N HIS A 194 18.75 -9.57 -18.92
CA HIS A 194 18.50 -9.89 -17.54
C HIS A 194 19.73 -9.57 -16.70
N LEU A 195 19.52 -8.96 -15.54
CA LEU A 195 20.52 -8.84 -14.48
C LEU A 195 20.13 -9.80 -13.37
N TYR A 196 21.09 -10.57 -12.87
CA TYR A 196 20.86 -11.53 -11.81
C TYR A 196 21.36 -10.96 -10.47
N PHE A 197 20.63 -11.25 -9.40
CA PHE A 197 20.94 -10.80 -8.06
C PHE A 197 20.83 -11.96 -7.07
N THR A 198 21.66 -11.89 -6.04
CA THR A 198 21.59 -12.80 -4.89
C THR A 198 20.55 -12.33 -3.87
N ASP A 199 20.27 -13.15 -2.87
CA ASP A 199 19.39 -12.80 -1.74
C ASP A 199 19.99 -11.76 -0.78
N GLU A 200 21.31 -11.58 -0.78
CA GLU A 200 21.99 -10.53 -0.01
C GLU A 200 21.89 -9.15 -0.65
N GLU A 201 21.61 -9.09 -1.95
CA GLU A 201 21.52 -7.86 -2.72
C GLU A 201 20.10 -7.31 -2.81
N ILE A 202 19.08 -8.12 -2.49
CA ILE A 202 17.69 -7.69 -2.56
C ILE A 202 16.97 -7.97 -1.25
N ILE A 203 16.35 -6.93 -0.71
CA ILE A 203 15.38 -7.07 0.37
C ILE A 203 14.01 -7.20 -0.28
N HIS A 204 13.40 -8.37 -0.17
CA HIS A 204 12.04 -8.64 -0.60
C HIS A 204 11.12 -8.70 0.62
N LEU A 205 9.94 -8.09 0.50
CA LEU A 205 8.89 -8.13 1.52
C LEU A 205 7.54 -8.38 0.85
N SER A 206 6.81 -9.36 1.35
CA SER A 206 5.39 -9.55 1.14
C SER A 206 4.68 -9.76 2.48
N LYS A 207 3.41 -9.36 2.59
CA LYS A 207 2.58 -9.57 3.79
C LYS A 207 1.96 -10.96 3.78
N PHE A 208 1.48 -11.38 2.62
CA PHE A 208 0.86 -12.68 2.42
C PHE A 208 1.24 -13.27 1.05
N SER A 209 1.92 -14.41 1.05
CA SER A 209 2.29 -15.13 -0.17
C SER A 209 1.59 -16.49 -0.21
N PRO A 210 0.63 -16.71 -1.12
CA PRO A 210 0.00 -18.01 -1.29
C PRO A 210 0.86 -19.02 -2.05
N SER A 211 1.94 -18.54 -2.71
CA SER A 211 2.84 -19.35 -3.56
C SER A 211 4.27 -19.46 -3.04
N GLU A 212 4.54 -19.03 -1.80
CA GLU A 212 5.87 -18.98 -1.18
C GLU A 212 6.86 -17.99 -1.86
N THR A 213 6.57 -17.51 -3.07
CA THR A 213 7.43 -16.60 -3.83
C THR A 213 6.86 -15.19 -3.90
N TYR A 214 5.68 -15.02 -4.51
CA TYR A 214 5.06 -13.72 -4.73
C TYR A 214 3.89 -13.48 -3.78
N GLY A 215 3.72 -12.23 -3.40
CA GLY A 215 2.59 -11.77 -2.63
C GLY A 215 1.27 -11.78 -3.41
N TRP A 216 0.17 -11.66 -2.70
CA TRP A 216 -1.17 -11.52 -3.28
C TRP A 216 -1.66 -10.10 -3.16
N SER A 217 -1.71 -9.37 -4.28
CA SER A 217 -2.14 -7.97 -4.30
C SER A 217 -3.52 -7.77 -3.66
N PRO A 218 -3.66 -6.87 -2.67
CA PRO A 218 -4.96 -6.50 -2.11
C PRO A 218 -5.94 -5.98 -3.18
N ILE A 219 -5.42 -5.34 -4.22
CA ILE A 219 -6.21 -4.79 -5.31
C ILE A 219 -6.98 -5.88 -6.06
N LEU A 220 -6.39 -7.08 -6.21
CA LEU A 220 -7.09 -8.21 -6.83
C LEU A 220 -8.36 -8.60 -6.06
N THR A 221 -8.32 -8.51 -4.73
CA THR A 221 -9.47 -8.83 -3.88
C THR A 221 -10.62 -7.82 -4.02
N ILE A 222 -10.30 -6.57 -4.30
CA ILE A 222 -11.29 -5.48 -4.43
C ILE A 222 -11.50 -5.03 -5.87
N PHE A 223 -10.95 -5.76 -6.84
CA PHE A 223 -10.88 -5.36 -8.25
C PHE A 223 -12.25 -4.97 -8.84
N GLU A 224 -13.27 -5.80 -8.64
CA GLU A 224 -14.61 -5.52 -9.13
C GLU A 224 -15.22 -4.27 -8.49
N LYS A 225 -14.96 -4.05 -7.18
CA LYS A 225 -15.43 -2.85 -6.47
C LYS A 225 -14.73 -1.59 -7.02
N ALA A 226 -13.44 -1.66 -7.25
CA ALA A 226 -12.66 -0.56 -7.83
C ALA A 226 -13.16 -0.21 -9.24
N LEU A 227 -13.41 -1.22 -10.10
CA LEU A 227 -13.99 -0.99 -11.43
C LEU A 227 -15.41 -0.43 -11.37
N THR A 228 -16.20 -0.85 -10.38
CA THR A 228 -17.55 -0.30 -10.16
C THR A 228 -17.47 1.19 -9.84
N LEU A 229 -16.60 1.61 -8.92
CA LEU A 229 -16.40 3.03 -8.59
C LEU A 229 -15.97 3.84 -9.83
N VAL A 230 -15.00 3.35 -10.59
CA VAL A 230 -14.58 4.00 -11.85
C VAL A 230 -15.76 4.10 -12.84
N GLY A 231 -16.59 3.06 -12.94
CA GLY A 231 -17.79 3.07 -13.78
C GLY A 231 -18.83 4.09 -13.32
N MET A 232 -19.01 4.17 -11.98
CA MET A 232 -19.91 5.15 -11.38
C MET A 232 -19.44 6.58 -11.64
N ASP A 233 -18.16 6.88 -11.43
CA ASP A 233 -17.61 8.22 -11.67
C ASP A 233 -17.69 8.61 -13.15
N LYS A 234 -17.42 7.69 -14.07
CA LYS A 234 -17.63 7.91 -15.51
C LYS A 234 -19.08 8.23 -15.84
N ASN A 235 -20.04 7.58 -15.18
CA ASN A 235 -21.45 7.86 -15.38
C ASN A 235 -21.84 9.24 -14.85
N ILE A 236 -21.32 9.64 -13.66
CA ILE A 236 -21.50 10.99 -13.14
C ILE A 236 -20.90 12.02 -14.11
N TYR A 237 -19.67 11.81 -14.55
CA TYR A 237 -19.00 12.70 -15.49
C TYR A 237 -19.82 12.87 -16.79
N ARG A 238 -20.31 11.76 -17.38
CA ARG A 238 -21.14 11.79 -18.56
C ARG A 238 -22.44 12.54 -18.32
N TYR A 239 -23.06 12.32 -17.17
CA TYR A 239 -24.32 12.96 -16.82
C TYR A 239 -24.17 14.48 -16.64
N PHE A 240 -23.20 14.93 -15.87
CA PHE A 240 -23.05 16.35 -15.53
C PHE A 240 -22.25 17.15 -16.56
N TYR A 241 -21.17 16.58 -17.08
CA TYR A 241 -20.26 17.29 -17.97
C TYR A 241 -20.64 17.12 -19.44
N GLU A 242 -20.85 15.90 -19.88
CA GLU A 242 -21.27 15.61 -21.26
C GLU A 242 -22.78 15.80 -21.47
N ARG A 243 -23.55 16.02 -20.40
CA ARG A 243 -25.01 16.17 -20.40
C ARG A 243 -25.73 15.05 -21.15
N LYS A 244 -25.17 13.87 -21.18
CA LYS A 244 -25.79 12.69 -21.76
C LYS A 244 -26.82 12.15 -20.76
N MET A 245 -28.11 12.27 -21.10
CA MET A 245 -29.17 11.66 -20.30
C MET A 245 -28.99 10.14 -20.25
N PRO A 246 -29.36 9.50 -19.11
CA PRO A 246 -29.46 8.04 -19.07
C PRO A 246 -30.36 7.57 -20.19
N ALA A 247 -29.99 6.43 -20.79
CA ALA A 247 -30.68 5.91 -21.97
C ALA A 247 -32.17 5.78 -21.71
N SER A 248 -32.93 6.63 -22.36
CA SER A 248 -34.39 6.58 -22.41
C SER A 248 -34.78 6.08 -23.78
N MET A 249 -35.75 5.21 -23.83
CA MET A 249 -36.32 4.78 -25.09
C MET A 249 -37.56 5.64 -25.38
N LEU A 250 -37.48 6.40 -26.47
CA LEU A 250 -38.63 7.11 -26.97
C LEU A 250 -39.45 6.13 -27.85
N MET A 251 -40.60 5.73 -27.38
CA MET A 251 -41.52 4.89 -28.16
C MET A 251 -42.49 5.80 -28.93
N VAL A 252 -42.29 5.88 -30.22
CA VAL A 252 -43.12 6.71 -31.10
C VAL A 252 -43.95 5.78 -31.96
N THR A 253 -45.27 5.86 -31.83
CA THR A 253 -46.18 5.18 -32.70
C THR A 253 -46.44 6.06 -33.94
N THR A 254 -45.94 5.68 -35.08
CA THR A 254 -46.12 6.40 -36.35
C THR A 254 -46.44 5.46 -37.50
N ASP A 255 -47.24 5.93 -38.44
CA ASP A 255 -47.56 5.21 -39.67
C ASP A 255 -46.50 5.42 -40.78
N ASP A 256 -45.51 6.31 -40.55
CA ASP A 256 -44.44 6.59 -41.48
C ASP A 256 -43.03 6.41 -40.83
N PRO A 257 -42.44 5.20 -40.96
CA PRO A 257 -41.11 4.91 -40.41
C PRO A 257 -39.95 5.71 -41.04
N GLU A 258 -40.13 6.14 -42.27
CA GLU A 258 -39.11 6.90 -43.04
C GLU A 258 -38.95 8.34 -42.51
N SER A 259 -40.03 8.98 -42.15
CA SER A 259 -40.01 10.31 -41.56
C SER A 259 -39.40 10.28 -40.15
N LEU A 260 -39.67 9.23 -39.38
CA LEU A 260 -39.05 9.04 -38.06
C LEU A 260 -37.52 8.86 -38.15
N ARG A 261 -37.05 8.16 -39.19
CA ARG A 261 -35.63 7.94 -39.40
C ARG A 261 -34.92 9.26 -39.73
N ARG A 262 -35.48 10.07 -40.57
CA ARG A 262 -34.96 11.40 -40.94
C ARG A 262 -34.89 12.33 -39.71
N GLU A 263 -35.95 12.35 -38.91
CA GLU A 263 -36.03 13.15 -37.70
C GLU A 263 -34.96 12.71 -36.66
N ARG A 264 -34.77 11.40 -36.49
CA ARG A 264 -33.71 10.84 -35.62
C ARG A 264 -32.32 11.25 -36.08
N GLU A 265 -32.03 11.22 -37.36
CA GLU A 265 -30.76 11.65 -37.94
C GLU A 265 -30.54 13.15 -37.73
N HIS A 266 -31.60 13.96 -37.87
CA HIS A 266 -31.56 15.39 -37.60
C HIS A 266 -31.29 15.71 -36.12
N ILE A 267 -32.01 15.06 -35.20
CA ILE A 267 -31.83 15.19 -33.76
C ILE A 267 -30.40 14.78 -33.37
N ALA A 268 -29.88 13.66 -33.89
CA ALA A 268 -28.53 13.20 -33.62
C ALA A 268 -27.47 14.17 -34.13
N ALA A 269 -27.70 14.84 -35.26
CA ALA A 269 -26.80 15.87 -35.79
C ALA A 269 -26.81 17.14 -34.91
N GLN A 270 -27.99 17.59 -34.49
CA GLN A 270 -28.14 18.76 -33.61
C GLN A 270 -27.56 18.53 -32.22
N THR A 271 -27.79 17.34 -31.63
CA THR A 271 -27.24 16.98 -30.32
C THR A 271 -25.72 16.90 -30.34
N ARG A 272 -25.07 16.60 -31.49
CA ARG A 272 -23.62 16.66 -31.64
C ARG A 272 -23.10 18.09 -31.67
N MET A 273 -23.89 19.03 -32.23
CA MET A 273 -23.48 20.44 -32.28
C MET A 273 -23.78 21.20 -30.98
N ASP A 274 -24.91 20.91 -30.35
CA ASP A 274 -25.35 21.51 -29.09
C ASP A 274 -25.75 20.41 -28.09
N PRO A 275 -24.88 20.12 -27.10
CA PRO A 275 -25.22 19.13 -26.04
C PRO A 275 -26.43 19.49 -25.19
N ASN A 276 -26.88 20.77 -25.24
CA ASN A 276 -28.08 21.23 -24.53
C ASN A 276 -29.35 21.17 -25.41
N TYR A 277 -29.21 20.73 -26.64
CA TYR A 277 -30.36 20.65 -27.54
C TYR A 277 -31.47 19.74 -26.97
N ILE A 278 -32.62 20.30 -26.73
CA ILE A 278 -33.80 19.55 -26.29
C ILE A 278 -34.59 19.21 -27.55
N PRO A 279 -34.65 17.94 -27.99
CA PRO A 279 -35.40 17.57 -29.17
C PRO A 279 -36.87 17.80 -28.94
N MET A 280 -37.46 18.67 -29.73
CA MET A 280 -38.95 18.81 -29.82
C MET A 280 -39.40 18.07 -31.06
N VAL A 281 -40.13 16.98 -30.86
CA VAL A 281 -40.75 16.22 -31.94
C VAL A 281 -42.17 16.77 -32.17
N ALA A 282 -42.41 17.37 -33.32
CA ALA A 282 -43.72 17.82 -33.68
C ALA A 282 -44.57 16.61 -34.17
N VAL A 283 -45.53 16.21 -33.36
CA VAL A 283 -46.49 15.17 -33.74
C VAL A 283 -47.64 15.80 -34.53
N SER A 284 -47.86 15.34 -35.76
CA SER A 284 -48.97 15.85 -36.59
C SER A 284 -50.34 15.61 -35.94
N ALA A 285 -51.08 16.68 -35.71
CA ALA A 285 -52.42 16.62 -35.11
C ALA A 285 -53.50 15.91 -35.99
N ARG A 286 -53.15 15.47 -37.20
CA ARG A 286 -54.06 14.81 -38.13
C ARG A 286 -54.45 13.38 -37.72
N ASN A 287 -53.66 12.73 -36.90
CA ASN A 287 -53.94 11.41 -36.38
C ASN A 287 -54.05 11.47 -34.86
N GLN A 288 -55.28 11.47 -34.33
CA GLN A 288 -55.55 11.45 -32.87
C GLN A 288 -55.03 10.19 -32.14
N ARG A 289 -54.21 9.36 -32.78
CA ARG A 289 -53.64 8.12 -32.26
C ARG A 289 -52.12 8.18 -32.10
N GLY A 290 -51.49 9.28 -32.44
CA GLY A 290 -50.05 9.45 -32.17
C GLY A 290 -49.78 9.62 -30.68
N ARG A 291 -49.31 8.60 -30.03
CA ARG A 291 -48.88 8.62 -28.61
C ARG A 291 -47.37 8.58 -28.57
N VAL A 292 -46.78 9.53 -27.85
CA VAL A 292 -45.35 9.53 -27.54
C VAL A 292 -45.21 9.10 -26.09
N ASP A 293 -44.73 7.90 -25.89
CA ASP A 293 -44.45 7.39 -24.56
C ASP A 293 -42.91 7.38 -24.34
N MET A 294 -42.47 8.07 -23.31
CA MET A 294 -41.08 8.04 -22.89
C MET A 294 -40.90 6.91 -21.87
N VAL A 295 -40.32 5.83 -22.33
CA VAL A 295 -39.99 4.70 -21.46
C VAL A 295 -38.57 4.91 -20.91
N ARG A 296 -38.48 5.14 -19.61
CA ARG A 296 -37.18 5.14 -18.94
C ARG A 296 -36.69 3.72 -18.87
N LEU A 297 -35.50 3.47 -19.43
CA LEU A 297 -34.84 2.16 -19.39
C LEU A 297 -34.00 1.99 -18.12
N PHE A 298 -33.60 3.08 -17.52
CA PHE A 298 -32.79 3.10 -16.32
C PHE A 298 -33.38 4.06 -15.28
N HIS A 299 -33.21 3.71 -14.04
CA HIS A 299 -33.54 4.58 -12.91
C HIS A 299 -32.66 5.83 -12.89
N THR A 300 -33.18 6.91 -12.32
CA THR A 300 -32.37 8.11 -12.06
C THR A 300 -31.32 7.81 -10.97
N LEU A 301 -30.27 8.64 -10.89
CA LEU A 301 -29.24 8.49 -9.85
C LEU A 301 -29.83 8.46 -8.43
N ASN A 302 -30.90 9.22 -8.19
CA ASN A 302 -31.57 9.23 -6.89
C ASN A 302 -32.40 7.95 -6.64
N GLU A 303 -33.03 7.39 -7.69
CA GLU A 303 -33.82 6.15 -7.58
C GLU A 303 -32.93 4.90 -7.36
N MET A 304 -31.65 4.98 -7.72
CA MET A 304 -30.67 3.90 -7.54
C MET A 304 -29.91 4.01 -6.20
N ASP A 305 -30.27 4.94 -5.33
CA ASP A 305 -29.51 5.24 -4.09
C ASP A 305 -27.98 5.36 -4.35
N TYR A 306 -27.65 6.04 -5.46
CA TYR A 306 -26.31 6.05 -6.03
C TYR A 306 -25.23 6.50 -5.04
N LEU A 307 -25.47 7.57 -4.28
CA LEU A 307 -24.51 8.10 -3.32
C LEU A 307 -24.26 7.14 -2.15
N PRO A 308 -25.29 6.57 -1.48
CA PRO A 308 -25.10 5.58 -0.44
C PRO A 308 -24.32 4.34 -0.90
N VAL A 309 -24.64 3.84 -2.10
CA VAL A 309 -23.93 2.66 -2.67
C VAL A 309 -22.46 3.00 -2.96
N ARG A 310 -22.19 4.18 -3.53
CA ARG A 310 -20.82 4.65 -3.79
C ARG A 310 -20.03 4.77 -2.48
N ASP A 311 -20.62 5.37 -1.47
CA ASP A 311 -19.98 5.55 -0.16
C ASP A 311 -19.70 4.20 0.53
N GLU A 312 -20.66 3.26 0.48
CA GLU A 312 -20.45 1.90 1.01
C GLU A 312 -19.29 1.18 0.30
N ILE A 313 -19.22 1.26 -1.04
CA ILE A 313 -18.12 0.63 -1.79
C ILE A 313 -16.80 1.29 -1.45
N ARG A 314 -16.74 2.63 -1.37
CA ARG A 314 -15.54 3.38 -0.97
C ARG A 314 -15.04 2.96 0.41
N GLU A 315 -15.93 2.83 1.38
CA GLU A 315 -15.57 2.39 2.72
C GLU A 315 -15.02 0.96 2.73
N ARG A 316 -15.64 0.05 1.98
CA ARG A 316 -15.15 -1.34 1.86
C ARG A 316 -13.80 -1.43 1.18
N VAL A 317 -13.54 -0.60 0.18
CA VAL A 317 -12.24 -0.49 -0.49
C VAL A 317 -11.18 0.00 0.50
N ALA A 318 -11.45 1.09 1.22
CA ALA A 318 -10.52 1.64 2.20
C ALA A 318 -10.26 0.69 3.39
N ALA A 319 -11.28 -0.06 3.81
CA ALA A 319 -11.16 -1.06 4.88
C ALA A 319 -10.17 -2.17 4.56
N MET A 320 -9.85 -2.42 3.28
CA MET A 320 -8.81 -3.38 2.88
C MET A 320 -7.43 -3.03 3.44
N TRP A 321 -7.16 -1.74 3.61
CA TRP A 321 -5.93 -1.21 4.23
C TRP A 321 -6.14 -0.77 5.68
N GLY A 322 -7.29 -1.11 6.29
CA GLY A 322 -7.62 -0.70 7.66
C GLY A 322 -7.89 0.80 7.81
N VAL A 323 -8.06 1.52 6.70
CA VAL A 323 -8.37 2.95 6.72
C VAL A 323 -9.86 3.14 6.99
N THR A 324 -10.17 3.71 8.13
CA THR A 324 -11.55 3.93 8.59
C THR A 324 -12.13 5.24 8.05
N PRO A 325 -13.47 5.42 8.03
CA PRO A 325 -14.10 6.66 7.58
C PRO A 325 -13.64 7.91 8.35
N ALA A 326 -13.32 7.79 9.63
CA ALA A 326 -12.76 8.91 10.41
C ALA A 326 -11.47 9.45 9.79
N TRP A 327 -10.63 8.57 9.25
CA TRP A 327 -9.39 8.93 8.55
C TRP A 327 -9.62 9.50 7.15
N GLN A 328 -10.78 9.24 6.57
CA GLN A 328 -11.18 9.81 5.27
C GLN A 328 -11.82 11.19 5.40
N GLY A 329 -11.88 11.75 6.62
CA GLY A 329 -12.47 13.08 6.88
C GLY A 329 -14.00 13.09 6.86
N ALA A 330 -14.66 11.95 7.04
CA ALA A 330 -16.10 11.81 7.14
C ALA A 330 -16.56 11.48 8.58
N PRO A 331 -16.36 12.37 9.57
CA PRO A 331 -16.64 12.06 10.97
C PRO A 331 -18.14 11.95 11.28
N GLU A 332 -19.02 12.53 10.47
CA GLU A 332 -20.45 12.64 10.73
C GLU A 332 -21.21 11.34 10.49
N ALA A 333 -20.68 10.42 9.72
CA ALA A 333 -21.35 9.17 9.36
C ALA A 333 -21.49 8.16 10.52
N PHE A 334 -20.75 8.33 11.62
CA PHE A 334 -20.56 7.24 12.59
C PHE A 334 -20.61 7.67 14.07
N GLY A 335 -21.73 8.22 14.56
CA GLY A 335 -21.98 8.26 16.02
C GLY A 335 -20.82 8.85 16.85
N GLY A 336 -21.05 9.27 18.08
CA GLY A 336 -20.22 10.13 18.91
C GLY A 336 -18.72 9.79 19.06
N LEU A 337 -18.02 10.65 19.79
CA LEU A 337 -16.57 10.63 20.08
C LEU A 337 -15.99 9.24 20.43
N SER A 338 -16.74 8.39 21.10
CA SER A 338 -16.34 7.02 21.46
C SER A 338 -16.04 6.14 20.23
N THR A 339 -16.84 6.26 19.19
CA THR A 339 -16.68 5.48 17.95
C THR A 339 -15.47 5.96 17.14
N GLN A 340 -15.23 7.27 17.11
CA GLN A 340 -14.06 7.86 16.45
C GLN A 340 -12.76 7.39 17.11
N THR A 341 -12.70 7.41 18.45
CA THR A 341 -11.53 6.90 19.18
C THR A 341 -11.27 5.44 18.90
N GLN A 342 -12.32 4.61 18.81
CA GLN A 342 -12.17 3.19 18.46
C GLN A 342 -11.64 3.02 17.03
N GLN A 343 -12.06 3.82 16.08
CA GLN A 343 -11.57 3.79 14.70
C GLN A 343 -10.09 4.19 14.63
N LEU A 344 -9.65 5.18 15.39
CA LEU A 344 -8.23 5.56 15.48
C LEU A 344 -7.37 4.42 16.05
N VAL A 345 -7.86 3.72 17.07
CA VAL A 345 -7.18 2.55 17.65
C VAL A 345 -7.05 1.40 16.64
N VAL A 346 -8.06 1.17 15.80
CA VAL A 346 -7.97 0.14 14.74
C VAL A 346 -6.88 0.50 13.74
N MET A 347 -6.84 1.75 13.30
CA MET A 347 -5.83 2.24 12.36
C MET A 347 -4.41 2.15 12.95
N SER A 348 -4.21 2.55 14.20
CA SER A 348 -2.89 2.44 14.85
C SER A 348 -2.38 1.01 14.91
N ARG A 349 -3.25 0.01 15.09
CA ARG A 349 -2.86 -1.41 15.05
C ARG A 349 -2.38 -1.86 13.67
N VAL A 350 -2.99 -1.34 12.60
CA VAL A 350 -2.54 -1.65 11.23
C VAL A 350 -1.18 -1.02 10.98
N VAL A 351 -0.99 0.25 11.35
CA VAL A 351 0.29 0.95 11.26
C VAL A 351 1.39 0.21 12.02
N GLU A 352 1.11 -0.23 13.26
CA GLU A 352 2.07 -1.04 14.05
C GLU A 352 2.40 -2.37 13.40
N GLY A 353 1.41 -3.02 12.80
CA GLY A 353 1.63 -4.27 12.06
C GLY A 353 2.65 -4.06 10.93
N ASP A 354 2.50 -2.97 10.17
CA ASP A 354 3.41 -2.62 9.10
C ASP A 354 4.79 -2.20 9.65
N GLN A 355 4.85 -1.37 10.71
CA GLN A 355 6.11 -1.00 11.37
C GLN A 355 6.87 -2.22 11.88
N ARG A 356 6.15 -3.22 12.44
CA ARG A 356 6.76 -4.46 12.91
C ARG A 356 7.42 -5.25 11.78
N LEU A 357 6.81 -5.29 10.59
CA LEU A 357 7.45 -5.93 9.43
C LEU A 357 8.77 -5.25 9.04
N PHE A 358 8.84 -3.92 9.14
CA PHE A 358 10.11 -3.20 8.92
C PHE A 358 11.14 -3.54 9.99
N HIS A 359 10.76 -3.58 11.26
CA HIS A 359 11.67 -3.90 12.36
C HIS A 359 12.21 -5.34 12.29
N GLU A 360 11.37 -6.29 11.85
CA GLU A 360 11.76 -7.71 11.82
C GLU A 360 12.48 -8.11 10.53
N LYS A 361 12.13 -7.52 9.37
CA LYS A 361 12.59 -8.02 8.07
C LYS A 361 13.46 -7.05 7.28
N VAL A 362 13.25 -5.74 7.42
CA VAL A 362 13.90 -4.73 6.57
C VAL A 362 15.09 -4.10 7.29
N PHE A 363 14.88 -3.56 8.48
CA PHE A 363 15.94 -2.86 9.20
C PHE A 363 17.14 -3.72 9.58
N PRO A 364 16.99 -4.98 10.02
CA PRO A 364 18.16 -5.84 10.29
C PRO A 364 19.04 -6.02 9.07
N LYS A 365 18.44 -6.26 7.89
CA LYS A 365 19.20 -6.40 6.64
C LYS A 365 19.86 -5.10 6.19
N LEU A 366 19.23 -3.94 6.43
CA LEU A 366 19.85 -2.64 6.17
C LEU A 366 21.05 -2.39 7.10
N ILE A 367 20.91 -2.64 8.38
CA ILE A 367 21.98 -2.48 9.37
C ILE A 367 23.16 -3.39 9.03
N GLU A 368 22.89 -4.65 8.71
CA GLU A 368 23.90 -5.60 8.23
C GLU A 368 24.61 -5.08 6.96
N ALA A 369 23.84 -4.56 5.99
CA ALA A 369 24.41 -3.99 4.77
C ALA A 369 25.29 -2.76 5.02
N PHE A 370 24.99 -1.96 6.04
CA PHE A 370 25.82 -0.83 6.48
C PHE A 370 27.10 -1.27 7.22
N GLY A 371 27.16 -2.51 7.69
CA GLY A 371 28.24 -3.00 8.53
C GLY A 371 28.27 -2.27 9.88
N ILE A 372 27.13 -2.14 10.53
CA ILE A 372 26.94 -1.46 11.82
C ILE A 372 26.38 -2.47 12.82
N GLU A 373 27.00 -2.55 13.99
CA GLU A 373 26.58 -3.49 15.04
C GLU A 373 26.04 -2.77 16.30
N GLY A 374 26.51 -1.52 16.53
CA GLY A 374 26.20 -0.77 17.73
C GLY A 374 24.85 -0.05 17.73
N TYR A 375 24.08 -0.10 16.66
CA TYR A 375 22.82 0.64 16.53
C TYR A 375 21.75 -0.16 15.80
N LYS A 376 20.48 0.13 16.13
CA LYS A 376 19.29 -0.36 15.43
C LYS A 376 18.45 0.80 14.91
N LEU A 377 17.68 0.53 13.86
CA LEU A 377 16.68 1.45 13.32
C LEU A 377 15.31 1.07 13.86
N GLU A 378 14.53 2.07 14.24
CA GLU A 378 13.15 1.88 14.69
C GLU A 378 12.22 2.94 14.09
N LEU A 379 10.97 2.57 13.88
CA LEU A 379 9.88 3.47 13.60
C LEU A 379 9.12 3.70 14.91
N PRO A 380 9.03 4.96 15.38
CA PRO A 380 8.31 5.27 16.62
C PRO A 380 6.84 4.85 16.55
N GLN A 381 6.29 4.44 17.68
CA GLN A 381 4.87 4.08 17.77
C GLN A 381 3.97 5.28 17.42
N PRO A 382 2.76 5.03 16.84
CA PRO A 382 1.78 6.08 16.61
C PRO A 382 1.46 6.85 17.89
N GLU A 383 1.36 8.19 17.79
CA GLU A 383 1.12 9.07 18.95
C GLU A 383 -0.15 8.72 19.70
N GLU A 384 -1.25 8.45 18.97
CA GLU A 384 -2.55 8.15 19.56
C GLU A 384 -2.51 6.93 20.48
N LYS A 385 -1.66 5.95 20.14
CA LYS A 385 -1.48 4.77 20.99
C LYS A 385 -0.53 5.05 22.13
N ALA A 386 0.53 5.79 21.88
CA ALA A 386 1.45 6.19 22.93
C ALA A 386 0.69 6.98 24.01
N ASP A 387 -0.13 7.95 23.61
CA ASP A 387 -0.91 8.78 24.52
C ASP A 387 -2.03 7.98 25.23
N THR A 388 -2.76 7.13 24.50
CA THR A 388 -3.78 6.28 25.15
C THR A 388 -3.17 5.26 26.10
N THR A 389 -2.02 4.70 25.78
CA THR A 389 -1.28 3.78 26.65
C THR A 389 -0.72 4.52 27.86
N ARG A 390 -0.14 5.71 27.69
CA ARG A 390 0.33 6.57 28.77
C ARG A 390 -0.83 6.97 29.70
N LEU A 391 -1.96 7.41 29.11
CA LEU A 391 -3.16 7.76 29.87
C LEU A 391 -3.68 6.57 30.68
N ALA A 392 -3.78 5.39 30.07
CA ALA A 392 -4.23 4.18 30.74
C ALA A 392 -3.29 3.78 31.89
N LEU A 393 -1.97 3.84 31.65
CA LEU A 393 -0.98 3.58 32.69
C LEU A 393 -1.02 4.61 33.81
N ALA A 394 -1.18 5.91 33.48
CA ALA A 394 -1.34 6.95 34.47
C ALA A 394 -2.60 6.75 35.32
N GLN A 395 -3.73 6.43 34.70
CA GLN A 395 -4.97 6.11 35.42
C GLN A 395 -4.82 4.88 36.30
N GLN A 396 -4.15 3.83 35.84
CA GLN A 396 -3.86 2.64 36.61
C GLN A 396 -2.95 2.96 37.81
N ARG A 397 -1.88 3.73 37.60
CA ARG A 397 -0.98 4.18 38.68
C ARG A 397 -1.73 5.01 39.73
N ILE A 398 -2.55 5.97 39.30
CA ILE A 398 -3.37 6.78 40.19
C ILE A 398 -4.38 5.91 40.98
N SER A 399 -5.00 4.94 40.30
CA SER A 399 -5.93 4.02 40.96
C SER A 399 -5.24 3.17 42.04
N ILE A 400 -4.06 2.63 41.73
CA ILE A 400 -3.24 1.89 42.68
C ILE A 400 -2.79 2.79 43.83
N ALA A 401 -2.32 4.01 43.54
CA ALA A 401 -1.94 4.98 44.57
C ALA A 401 -3.12 5.30 45.52
N ASN A 402 -4.31 5.54 44.97
CA ASN A 402 -5.52 5.77 45.76
C ASN A 402 -5.88 4.57 46.62
N GLN A 403 -5.73 3.33 46.15
CA GLN A 403 -5.94 2.13 46.96
C GLN A 403 -4.97 2.07 48.14
N PHE A 404 -3.69 2.37 47.93
CA PHE A 404 -2.70 2.41 49.00
C PHE A 404 -2.98 3.53 49.98
N ALA A 405 -3.39 4.72 49.52
CA ALA A 405 -3.80 5.80 50.39
C ALA A 405 -5.01 5.42 51.25
N GLN A 406 -5.99 4.72 50.70
CA GLN A 406 -7.16 4.23 51.46
C GLN A 406 -6.77 3.19 52.54
N LEU A 407 -5.70 2.44 52.28
CA LEU A 407 -5.11 1.48 53.26
C LEU A 407 -4.24 2.19 54.32
N GLY A 408 -4.07 3.53 54.21
CA GLY A 408 -3.34 4.33 55.18
C GLY A 408 -1.83 4.39 54.97
N PHE A 409 -1.35 4.07 53.77
CA PHE A 409 0.05 4.26 53.40
C PHE A 409 0.32 5.72 53.04
N ASP A 410 1.50 6.23 53.38
CA ASP A 410 1.93 7.57 53.01
C ASP A 410 2.56 7.51 51.59
N LEU A 411 2.08 8.36 50.69
CA LEU A 411 2.48 8.42 49.28
C LEU A 411 3.29 9.70 49.05
N GLN A 412 4.49 9.54 48.53
CA GLN A 412 5.31 10.67 48.13
C GLN A 412 5.63 10.58 46.64
N LEU A 413 5.50 11.71 45.93
CA LEU A 413 5.99 11.86 44.54
C LEU A 413 7.53 11.85 44.56
N LYS A 414 8.13 11.06 43.69
CA LYS A 414 9.58 10.90 43.62
C LYS A 414 10.29 12.14 43.07
N GLU A 415 9.61 12.89 42.19
CA GLU A 415 10.09 14.18 41.65
C GLU A 415 8.94 15.21 41.64
N GLN A 416 9.22 16.46 41.97
CA GLN A 416 8.19 17.49 42.09
C GLN A 416 7.75 18.19 40.79
N ASP A 417 8.51 17.95 39.67
CA ASP A 417 8.31 18.60 38.37
C ASP A 417 8.09 17.63 37.21
N VAL A 418 7.46 16.49 37.47
CA VAL A 418 7.20 15.48 36.42
C VAL A 418 5.77 15.63 35.91
N ASP A 419 5.61 15.52 34.59
CA ASP A 419 4.31 15.42 33.92
C ASP A 419 3.45 14.32 34.59
N LEU A 420 2.16 14.59 34.77
CA LEU A 420 1.23 13.67 35.42
C LEU A 420 1.23 12.25 34.85
N TYR A 421 1.66 12.13 33.60
CA TYR A 421 1.76 10.85 32.86
C TYR A 421 2.98 10.00 33.25
N ASP A 422 4.05 10.64 33.70
CA ASP A 422 5.32 9.99 34.09
C ASP A 422 5.57 9.96 35.60
N ALA A 423 4.59 10.41 36.39
CA ALA A 423 4.69 10.48 37.84
C ALA A 423 4.92 9.11 38.49
N GLU A 424 6.05 8.94 39.19
CA GLU A 424 6.34 7.78 40.02
C GLU A 424 6.03 8.09 41.49
N PHE A 425 5.28 7.18 42.13
CA PHE A 425 4.96 7.28 43.54
C PHE A 425 5.79 6.32 44.38
N THR A 426 6.42 6.81 45.41
CA THR A 426 7.04 5.98 46.44
C THR A 426 6.04 5.74 47.59
N ILE A 427 5.90 4.49 47.97
CA ILE A 427 5.04 4.09 49.07
C ILE A 427 5.92 3.93 50.31
N SER A 428 5.66 4.72 51.34
CA SER A 428 6.41 4.67 52.60
C SER A 428 5.44 4.54 53.81
N GLY A 429 5.88 3.84 54.83
CA GLY A 429 5.13 3.74 56.08
C GLY A 429 4.33 2.44 56.28
N LYS A 430 3.86 2.26 57.51
CA LYS A 430 2.90 1.21 57.90
C LYS A 430 1.50 1.74 57.73
N PRO A 431 0.50 0.91 57.34
CA PRO A 431 -0.87 1.36 57.23
C PRO A 431 -1.37 1.91 58.59
N VAL A 432 -1.86 3.10 58.59
CA VAL A 432 -2.31 3.82 59.81
C VAL A 432 -3.38 3.05 60.58
N GLN A 433 -4.18 2.22 59.91
CA GLN A 433 -5.19 1.39 60.53
C GLN A 433 -4.60 0.22 61.36
N LEU A 434 -3.49 -0.39 60.92
CA LEU A 434 -2.80 -1.43 61.67
C LEU A 434 -2.09 -0.89 62.93
N ALA A 435 -1.67 0.38 62.90
CA ALA A 435 -1.06 1.01 64.08
C ALA A 435 -2.09 1.33 65.18
N ARG A 436 -3.39 1.59 64.82
CA ARG A 436 -4.44 1.78 65.80
C ARG A 436 -4.94 0.47 66.43
N MET A 437 -4.90 -0.65 65.73
CA MET A 437 -5.26 -1.96 66.28
C MET A 437 -4.16 -2.60 67.13
N GLN A 438 -2.93 -2.10 67.13
CA GLN A 438 -1.83 -2.56 67.99
C GLN A 438 -1.66 -1.69 69.26
N ALA A 439 -2.43 -0.59 69.37
CA ALA A 439 -2.39 0.36 70.49
C ALA A 439 -3.62 0.24 71.41
N GLU A 440 -4.59 -0.62 71.08
CA GLU A 440 -5.65 -1.14 71.97
C GLU A 440 -5.31 -2.59 72.41
#